data_f499e453ccfce267eea27ab1e7c0659b
#
_entry.id   f499e453ccfce267eea27ab1e7c0659b
#
_cell.length_a   1.000
_cell.length_b   1.000
_cell.length_c   1.000
_cell.angle_alpha   90.00
_cell.angle_beta   90.00
_cell.angle_gamma   90.00
#
_symmetry.space_group_name_H-M   'P 1'
#
loop_
_entity.id
_entity.type
_entity.pdbx_description
1 polymer ?
#
loop_
_entity_poly.entity_id
_entity_poly.type
_entity_poly.pdbx_seq_one_letter_code
_entity_poly.pdbx_strand_id
1 'polypeptide(L)'
;MNVTDVLSDLTAVLDKAFPGIISKVVIFGSRVTGGAREDSDLDVLVIISAADDWRLKRAIVDAFYEFDEKYDVLTDVTVLTEDEMQTIKGRQPYIQEALETGIAA
;
A
#
# COMPACT_ATOMS: atom_id res chain seq x y z
N MET A 1 1.92 12.98 11.72
CA MET A 1 1.90 12.60 10.30
C MET A 1 0.47 12.67 9.80
N ASN A 2 0.24 13.43 8.74
CA ASN A 2 -1.08 13.51 8.11
C ASN A 2 -1.21 12.38 7.08
N VAL A 3 -2.10 11.44 7.31
CA VAL A 3 -2.26 10.24 6.46
C VAL A 3 -2.64 10.62 5.02
N THR A 4 -3.48 11.63 4.84
CA THR A 4 -3.89 12.08 3.50
C THR A 4 -2.70 12.63 2.71
N ASP A 5 -1.85 13.44 3.32
CA ASP A 5 -0.65 13.98 2.67
C ASP A 5 0.36 12.87 2.35
N VAL A 6 0.54 11.93 3.26
CA VAL A 6 1.40 10.76 3.07
C VAL A 6 0.92 9.93 1.89
N LEU A 7 -0.38 9.66 1.82
CA LEU A 7 -0.98 8.89 0.74
C LEU A 7 -0.80 9.59 -0.61
N SER A 8 -1.00 10.90 -0.65
CA SER A 8 -0.82 11.70 -1.88
C SER A 8 0.62 11.64 -2.38
N ASP A 9 1.61 11.81 -1.49
CA ASP A 9 3.02 11.73 -1.84
C ASP A 9 3.41 10.32 -2.31
N LEU A 10 2.96 9.30 -1.59
CA LEU A 10 3.22 7.91 -1.93
C LEU A 10 2.65 7.56 -3.30
N THR A 11 1.42 7.95 -3.57
CA THR A 11 0.77 7.72 -4.87
C THR A 11 1.55 8.38 -6.00
N ALA A 12 1.98 9.63 -5.82
CA ALA A 12 2.77 10.34 -6.81
C ALA A 12 4.12 9.65 -7.08
N VAL A 13 4.80 9.20 -6.05
CA VAL A 13 6.07 8.48 -6.16
C VAL A 13 5.89 7.18 -6.93
N LEU A 14 4.88 6.39 -6.58
CA LEU A 14 4.61 5.11 -7.23
C LEU A 14 4.17 5.28 -8.68
N ASP A 15 3.33 6.25 -8.98
CA ASP A 15 2.89 6.52 -10.35
C ASP A 15 4.04 6.97 -11.24
N LYS A 16 4.98 7.73 -10.70
CA LYS A 16 6.17 8.16 -11.43
C LYS A 16 7.13 7.00 -11.70
N ALA A 17 7.33 6.14 -10.71
CA ALA A 17 8.25 4.99 -10.82
C ALA A 17 7.67 3.85 -11.67
N PHE A 18 6.34 3.66 -11.63
CA PHE A 18 5.65 2.56 -12.29
C PHE A 18 4.46 3.09 -13.11
N PRO A 19 4.70 3.86 -14.20
CA PRO A 19 3.62 4.49 -14.96
C PRO A 19 2.62 3.49 -15.51
N GLY A 20 1.33 3.73 -15.30
CA GLY A 20 0.25 2.91 -15.82
C GLY A 20 0.06 1.55 -15.15
N ILE A 21 0.80 1.27 -14.09
CA ILE A 21 0.78 -0.04 -13.42
C ILE A 21 -0.03 0.02 -12.13
N ILE A 22 0.03 1.12 -11.40
CA ILE A 22 -0.61 1.24 -10.08
C ILE A 22 -2.10 1.52 -10.26
N SER A 23 -2.95 0.57 -9.87
CA SER A 23 -4.41 0.72 -9.91
C SER A 23 -4.93 1.45 -8.67
N LYS A 24 -4.43 1.06 -7.50
CA LYS A 24 -4.95 1.59 -6.24
C LYS A 24 -3.90 1.46 -5.14
N VAL A 25 -3.83 2.44 -4.26
CA VAL A 25 -3.03 2.41 -3.04
C VAL A 25 -3.95 2.65 -1.87
N VAL A 26 -3.91 1.77 -0.88
CA VAL A 26 -4.73 1.88 0.33
C VAL A 26 -3.84 1.86 1.54
N ILE A 27 -3.96 2.87 2.40
CA ILE A 27 -3.34 2.88 3.72
C ILE A 27 -4.40 2.45 4.72
N PHE A 28 -4.07 1.48 5.56
CA PHE A 28 -5.02 0.92 6.51
C PHE A 28 -4.34 0.56 7.84
N GLY A 29 -5.08 -0.08 8.72
CA GLY A 29 -4.56 -0.50 10.02
C GLY A 29 -4.73 0.54 11.10
N SER A 30 -4.04 0.35 12.23
CA SER A 30 -4.26 1.12 13.44
C SER A 30 -3.94 2.61 13.32
N ARG A 31 -2.99 2.97 12.45
CA ARG A 31 -2.67 4.40 12.22
C ARG A 31 -3.79 5.16 11.53
N VAL A 32 -4.64 4.47 10.79
CA VAL A 32 -5.79 5.07 10.10
C VAL A 32 -7.00 5.11 11.03
N THR A 33 -7.19 4.07 11.82
CA THR A 33 -8.35 3.95 12.72
C THR A 33 -8.21 4.72 14.03
N GLY A 34 -7.06 5.33 14.27
CA GLY A 34 -6.85 6.20 15.42
C GLY A 34 -6.44 5.53 16.72
N GLY A 35 -6.28 4.21 16.72
CA GLY A 35 -5.83 3.46 17.90
C GLY A 35 -4.32 3.22 17.96
N ALA A 36 -3.57 3.84 17.06
CA ALA A 36 -2.17 3.52 16.87
C ALA A 36 -1.24 4.16 17.88
N ARG A 37 -0.19 3.43 18.23
CA ARG A 37 1.03 4.02 18.79
C ARG A 37 1.83 4.65 17.67
N GLU A 38 2.66 5.64 17.98
CA GLU A 38 3.52 6.31 16.99
C GLU A 38 4.51 5.37 16.30
N ASP A 39 4.89 4.28 16.98
CA ASP A 39 5.83 3.28 16.49
C ASP A 39 5.17 2.13 15.73
N SER A 40 3.85 2.18 15.52
CA SER A 40 3.15 1.16 14.74
C SER A 40 3.52 1.23 13.27
N ASP A 41 3.61 0.07 12.61
CA ASP A 41 3.83 -0.02 11.17
C ASP A 41 2.66 0.62 10.42
N LEU A 42 2.97 1.20 9.28
CA LEU A 42 1.96 1.72 8.37
C LEU A 42 1.61 0.62 7.38
N ASP A 43 0.40 0.10 7.46
CA ASP A 43 -0.07 -0.96 6.56
C ASP A 43 -0.49 -0.37 5.22
N VAL A 44 0.06 -0.91 4.12
CA VAL A 44 -0.21 -0.43 2.77
C VAL A 44 -0.57 -1.60 1.86
N LEU A 45 -1.67 -1.45 1.15
CA LEU A 45 -2.06 -2.37 0.08
C LEU A 45 -1.88 -1.65 -1.26
N VAL A 46 -1.12 -2.26 -2.17
CA VAL A 46 -0.94 -1.76 -3.53
C VAL A 46 -1.57 -2.75 -4.49
N ILE A 47 -2.53 -2.30 -5.28
CA ILE A 47 -3.18 -3.10 -6.32
C ILE A 47 -2.63 -2.66 -7.66
N ILE A 48 -2.17 -3.61 -8.46
CA ILE A 48 -1.54 -3.34 -9.75
C ILE A 48 -2.32 -3.95 -10.91
N SER A 49 -2.30 -3.27 -12.06
CA SER A 49 -2.91 -3.70 -13.31
C SER A 49 -1.88 -4.36 -14.22
N ALA A 50 -1.22 -5.39 -13.71
CA ALA A 50 -0.17 -6.12 -14.43
C ALA A 50 -0.29 -7.61 -14.13
N ALA A 51 0.36 -8.43 -14.93
CA ALA A 51 0.45 -9.85 -14.65
C ALA A 51 1.24 -10.09 -13.36
N ASP A 52 0.97 -11.22 -12.70
CA ASP A 52 1.68 -11.59 -11.49
C ASP A 52 3.16 -11.84 -11.82
N ASP A 53 4.00 -10.93 -11.38
CA ASP A 53 5.45 -10.97 -11.58
C ASP A 53 6.12 -10.59 -10.26
N TRP A 54 6.85 -11.53 -9.68
CA TRP A 54 7.51 -11.33 -8.40
C TRP A 54 8.57 -10.24 -8.46
N ARG A 55 9.22 -10.04 -9.62
CA ARG A 55 10.23 -9.00 -9.80
C ARG A 55 9.61 -7.62 -9.75
N LEU A 56 8.46 -7.45 -10.40
CA LEU A 56 7.71 -6.21 -10.35
C LEU A 56 7.20 -5.91 -8.93
N LYS A 57 6.62 -6.91 -8.28
CA LYS A 57 6.16 -6.77 -6.89
C LYS A 57 7.31 -6.40 -5.97
N ARG A 58 8.48 -7.03 -6.13
CA ARG A 58 9.67 -6.73 -5.35
C ARG A 58 10.15 -5.31 -5.59
N ALA A 59 10.16 -4.84 -6.84
CA ALA A 59 10.56 -3.48 -7.17
C ALA A 59 9.63 -2.45 -6.49
N ILE A 60 8.33 -2.75 -6.45
CA ILE A 60 7.35 -1.88 -5.78
C ILE A 60 7.63 -1.84 -4.27
N VAL A 61 7.84 -2.97 -3.63
CA VAL A 61 8.18 -3.04 -2.20
C VAL A 61 9.49 -2.27 -1.93
N ASP A 62 10.49 -2.44 -2.77
CA ASP A 62 11.78 -1.77 -2.61
C ASP A 62 11.66 -0.24 -2.71
N ALA A 63 10.71 0.27 -3.50
CA ALA A 63 10.46 1.70 -3.60
C ALA A 63 9.99 2.33 -2.28
N PHE A 64 9.47 1.53 -1.36
CA PHE A 64 9.05 2.02 -0.05
C PHE A 64 10.21 2.31 0.91
N TYR A 65 11.41 1.84 0.64
CA TYR A 65 12.55 2.10 1.53
C TYR A 65 12.87 3.60 1.64
N GLU A 66 12.88 4.32 0.52
CA GLU A 66 13.10 5.76 0.55
C GLU A 66 11.95 6.49 1.27
N PHE A 67 10.73 6.01 1.06
CA PHE A 67 9.56 6.54 1.74
C PHE A 67 9.65 6.32 3.26
N ASP A 68 10.07 5.14 3.68
CA ASP A 68 10.24 4.80 5.10
C ASP A 68 11.27 5.74 5.77
N GLU A 69 12.38 6.02 5.09
CA GLU A 69 13.39 6.95 5.58
C GLU A 69 12.85 8.38 5.68
N LYS A 70 12.14 8.82 4.64
CA LYS A 70 11.62 10.19 4.57
C LYS A 70 10.64 10.50 5.70
N TYR A 71 9.79 9.56 6.04
CA TYR A 71 8.75 9.76 7.05
C TYR A 71 9.07 9.13 8.40
N ASP A 72 10.25 8.51 8.53
CA ASP A 72 10.67 7.81 9.75
C ASP A 72 9.59 6.81 10.22
N VAL A 73 9.14 5.99 9.28
CA VAL A 73 8.13 4.95 9.52
C VAL A 73 8.58 3.63 8.93
N LEU A 74 7.97 2.55 9.39
CA LEU A 74 8.08 1.25 8.73
C LEU A 74 6.76 0.96 8.02
N THR A 75 6.83 0.66 6.73
CA THR A 75 5.66 0.24 5.98
C THR A 75 5.61 -1.28 5.88
N ASP A 76 4.42 -1.83 6.07
CA ASP A 76 4.12 -3.23 5.80
C ASP A 76 3.32 -3.27 4.50
N VAL A 77 3.99 -3.63 3.42
CA VAL A 77 3.45 -3.50 2.06
C VAL A 77 3.00 -4.84 1.52
N THR A 78 1.76 -4.91 1.10
CA THR A 78 1.21 -6.04 0.36
C THR A 78 0.91 -5.58 -1.06
N VAL A 79 1.43 -6.28 -2.06
CA VAL A 79 1.17 -5.99 -3.48
C VAL A 79 0.36 -7.14 -4.07
N LEU A 80 -0.81 -6.82 -4.60
CA LEU A 80 -1.67 -7.78 -5.30
C LEU A 80 -2.00 -7.25 -6.70
N THR A 81 -2.12 -8.17 -7.65
CA THR A 81 -2.67 -7.83 -8.97
C THR A 81 -4.19 -7.71 -8.88
N GLU A 82 -4.80 -7.05 -9.87
CA GLU A 82 -6.27 -6.99 -9.97
C GLU A 82 -6.86 -8.41 -10.05
N ASP A 83 -6.21 -9.32 -10.79
CA ASP A 83 -6.65 -10.71 -10.89
C ASP A 83 -6.57 -11.43 -9.54
N GLU A 84 -5.51 -11.22 -8.77
CA GLU A 84 -5.38 -11.82 -7.44
C GLU A 84 -6.46 -11.33 -6.47
N MET A 85 -6.94 -10.11 -6.64
CA MET A 85 -8.04 -9.58 -5.81
C MET A 85 -9.34 -10.37 -6.00
N GLN A 86 -9.51 -11.05 -7.11
CA GLN A 86 -10.67 -11.90 -7.40
C GLN A 86 -10.50 -13.33 -6.87
N THR A 87 -9.34 -13.65 -6.30
CA THR A 87 -9.03 -14.97 -5.74
C THR A 87 -9.18 -14.96 -4.23
N ILE A 88 -8.85 -16.10 -3.62
CA ILE A 88 -8.80 -16.24 -2.16
C ILE A 88 -7.83 -15.23 -1.51
N LYS A 89 -6.81 -14.79 -2.23
CA LYS A 89 -5.87 -13.77 -1.73
C LYS A 89 -6.58 -12.46 -1.41
N GLY A 90 -7.48 -12.01 -2.30
CA GLY A 90 -8.27 -10.80 -2.08
C GLY A 90 -9.33 -10.95 -0.98
N ARG A 91 -9.69 -12.19 -0.63
CA ARG A 91 -10.69 -12.49 0.39
C ARG A 91 -10.13 -12.64 1.80
N GLN A 92 -8.81 -12.52 1.96
CA GLN A 92 -8.20 -12.61 3.29
C GLN A 92 -8.73 -11.49 4.19
N PRO A 93 -8.94 -11.75 5.50
CA PRO A 93 -9.53 -10.77 6.40
C PRO A 93 -8.83 -9.42 6.42
N TYR A 94 -7.50 -9.39 6.40
CA TYR A 94 -6.76 -8.12 6.44
C TYR A 94 -6.91 -7.33 5.13
N ILE A 95 -7.09 -8.01 3.99
CA ILE A 95 -7.37 -7.34 2.71
C ILE A 95 -8.76 -6.72 2.73
N GLN A 96 -9.75 -7.45 3.25
CA GLN A 96 -11.12 -6.94 3.37
C GLN A 96 -11.17 -5.75 4.34
N GLU A 97 -10.43 -5.82 5.44
CA GLU A 97 -10.30 -4.70 6.37
C GLU A 97 -9.71 -3.46 5.67
N ALA A 98 -8.66 -3.66 4.87
CA ALA A 98 -8.06 -2.56 4.12
C ALA A 98 -9.07 -1.87 3.21
N LEU A 99 -9.90 -2.64 2.49
CA LEU A 99 -10.90 -2.11 1.57
C LEU A 99 -12.05 -1.41 2.30
N GLU A 100 -12.41 -1.88 3.49
CA GLU A 100 -13.53 -1.34 4.27
C GLU A 100 -13.14 -0.11 5.08
N THR A 101 -11.97 -0.13 5.71
CA THR A 101 -11.56 0.88 6.70
C THR A 101 -10.39 1.74 6.25
N GLY A 102 -9.73 1.38 5.16
CA GLY A 102 -8.55 2.09 4.69
C GLY A 102 -8.88 3.39 3.97
N ILE A 103 -7.84 4.20 3.78
CA ILE A 103 -7.91 5.43 2.99
C ILE A 103 -7.21 5.15 1.66
N ALA A 104 -7.94 5.33 0.57
CA ALA A 104 -7.46 5.01 -0.78
C ALA A 104 -7.22 6.26 -1.62
N ALA A 105 -6.28 6.09 -2.53
CA ALA A 105 -6.07 7.05 -3.61
C ALA A 105 -6.22 6.36 -4.96
#